data_4aaae8830101399324ecc230ff23dc7c
#
_entry.id   4aaae8830101399324ecc230ff23dc7c
#
_cell.length_a   1.000
_cell.length_b   1.000
_cell.length_c   1.000
_cell.angle_alpha   90.00
_cell.angle_beta   90.00
_cell.angle_gamma   90.00
#
_symmetry.space_group_name_H-M   'P 1'
#
loop_
_entity.id
_entity.type
_entity.pdbx_description
1 polymer ?
#
loop_
_entity_poly.entity_id
_entity_poly.type
_entity_poly.pdbx_seq_one_letter_code
_entity_poly.pdbx_strand_id
1 'polypeptide(L)' 'KKNLQETEAKVRQVQKDAEQEIQSSRNKLLQEVRSYTAALTIASTEKFLKKALDDADKKKLVEESIEQVIEELEKRQNN' A
#
# COMPACT_ATOMS: atom_id res chain seq x y z
N LYS A 1 15.71 -39.30 -15.13
CA LYS A 1 16.53 -38.32 -14.37
C LYS A 1 16.44 -36.93 -14.94
N LYS A 2 16.61 -36.82 -16.26
CA LYS A 2 16.54 -35.53 -16.94
C LYS A 2 15.15 -34.90 -16.84
N ASN A 3 14.10 -35.73 -17.01
CA ASN A 3 12.71 -35.27 -16.91
C ASN A 3 12.34 -34.77 -15.51
N LEU A 4 12.86 -35.44 -14.47
CA LEU A 4 12.62 -35.03 -13.10
C LEU A 4 13.24 -33.69 -12.80
N GLN A 5 14.48 -33.46 -13.26
CA GLN A 5 15.17 -32.18 -13.07
C GLN A 5 14.45 -31.04 -13.80
N GLU A 6 13.96 -31.30 -15.01
CA GLU A 6 13.18 -30.31 -15.78
C GLU A 6 11.88 -29.99 -15.09
N THR A 7 11.19 -31.00 -14.53
CA THR A 7 9.95 -30.82 -13.80
C THR A 7 10.17 -30.00 -12.52
N GLU A 8 11.24 -30.31 -11.78
CA GLU A 8 11.59 -29.56 -10.57
C GLU A 8 11.91 -28.09 -10.89
N ALA A 9 12.62 -27.85 -11.99
CA ALA A 9 12.92 -26.49 -12.44
C ALA A 9 11.66 -25.73 -12.81
N LYS A 10 10.70 -26.37 -13.48
CA LYS A 10 9.42 -25.78 -13.83
C LYS A 10 8.61 -25.45 -12.59
N VAL A 11 8.57 -26.36 -11.61
CA VAL A 11 7.86 -26.14 -10.35
C VAL A 11 8.43 -24.91 -9.62
N ARG A 12 9.76 -24.83 -9.54
CA ARG A 12 10.41 -23.66 -8.91
C ARG A 12 10.08 -22.36 -9.64
N GLN A 13 10.05 -22.41 -10.99
CA GLN A 13 9.71 -21.23 -11.78
C GLN A 13 8.27 -20.80 -11.57
N VAL A 14 7.34 -21.75 -11.54
CA VAL A 14 5.92 -21.47 -11.26
C VAL A 14 5.74 -20.87 -9.87
N GLN A 15 6.44 -21.40 -8.86
CA GLN A 15 6.40 -20.86 -7.50
C GLN A 15 6.93 -19.42 -7.45
N LYS A 16 8.04 -19.18 -8.13
CA LYS A 16 8.65 -17.86 -8.18
C LYS A 16 7.73 -16.86 -8.85
N ASP A 17 7.13 -17.24 -9.98
CA ASP A 17 6.19 -16.40 -10.71
C ASP A 17 4.95 -16.09 -9.87
N ALA A 18 4.43 -17.09 -9.16
CA ALA A 18 3.28 -16.93 -8.27
C ALA A 18 3.61 -15.98 -7.12
N GLU A 19 4.79 -16.10 -6.52
CA GLU A 19 5.24 -15.22 -5.44
C GLU A 19 5.37 -13.77 -5.92
N GLN A 20 5.93 -13.57 -7.11
CA GLN A 20 6.06 -12.26 -7.71
C GLN A 20 4.70 -11.63 -8.00
N GLU A 21 3.75 -12.43 -8.49
CA GLU A 21 2.39 -11.97 -8.77
C GLU A 21 1.66 -11.58 -7.49
N ILE A 22 1.80 -12.36 -6.43
CA ILE A 22 1.23 -12.04 -5.11
C ILE A 22 1.81 -10.74 -4.57
N GLN A 23 3.13 -10.58 -4.67
CA GLN A 23 3.83 -9.37 -4.23
C GLN A 23 3.34 -8.14 -4.99
N SER A 24 3.25 -8.26 -6.32
CA SER A 24 2.76 -7.20 -7.20
C SER A 24 1.33 -6.80 -6.86
N SER A 25 0.46 -7.80 -6.67
CA SER A 25 -0.95 -7.58 -6.31
C SER A 25 -1.08 -6.91 -4.94
N ARG A 26 -0.25 -7.32 -3.98
CA ARG A 26 -0.21 -6.72 -2.65
C ARG A 26 0.21 -5.25 -2.74
N ASN A 27 1.26 -4.95 -3.50
CA ASN A 27 1.76 -3.58 -3.66
C ASN A 27 0.70 -2.69 -4.31
N LYS A 28 0.02 -3.22 -5.32
CA LYS A 28 -1.07 -2.50 -5.99
C LYS A 28 -2.22 -2.21 -5.04
N LEU A 29 -2.62 -3.20 -4.24
CA LEU A 29 -3.68 -3.04 -3.25
C LEU A 29 -3.30 -1.99 -2.21
N LEU A 30 -2.07 -2.02 -1.70
CA LEU A 30 -1.58 -1.03 -0.74
C LEU A 30 -1.62 0.38 -1.32
N GLN A 31 -1.26 0.55 -2.60
CA GLN A 31 -1.37 1.84 -3.27
C GLN A 31 -2.81 2.31 -3.39
N GLU A 32 -3.72 1.42 -3.73
CA GLU A 32 -5.16 1.73 -3.83
C GLU A 32 -5.72 2.14 -2.47
N VAL A 33 -5.37 1.43 -1.41
CA VAL A 33 -5.78 1.76 -0.04
C VAL A 33 -5.23 3.12 0.37
N ARG A 34 -3.97 3.38 0.08
CA ARG A 34 -3.34 4.67 0.38
C ARG A 34 -4.04 5.82 -0.35
N SER A 35 -4.31 5.65 -1.64
CA SER A 35 -5.00 6.66 -2.44
C SER A 35 -6.42 6.91 -1.94
N TYR A 36 -7.13 5.85 -1.61
CA TYR A 36 -8.49 5.95 -1.06
C TYR A 36 -8.49 6.68 0.28
N THR A 37 -7.58 6.32 1.18
CA THR A 37 -7.44 6.95 2.50
C THR A 37 -7.10 8.42 2.37
N ALA A 38 -6.19 8.77 1.46
CA ALA A 38 -5.83 10.16 1.19
C ALA A 38 -7.04 10.96 0.71
N ALA A 39 -7.79 10.42 -0.26
CA ALA A 39 -8.99 11.06 -0.78
C ALA A 39 -10.05 11.24 0.31
N LEU A 40 -10.25 10.24 1.15
CA LEU A 40 -11.20 10.29 2.25
C LEU A 40 -10.82 11.34 3.29
N THR A 41 -9.53 11.43 3.63
CA THR A 41 -9.01 12.41 4.57
C THR A 41 -9.26 13.84 4.06
N ILE A 42 -8.97 14.09 2.79
CA ILE A 42 -9.20 15.38 2.16
C ILE A 42 -10.70 15.73 2.18
N ALA A 43 -11.54 14.80 1.72
CA ALA A 43 -12.98 15.03 1.66
C ALA A 43 -13.58 15.30 3.04
N SER A 44 -13.16 14.55 4.05
CA SER A 44 -13.63 14.72 5.43
C SER A 44 -13.20 16.07 5.99
N THR A 45 -11.97 16.49 5.73
CA THR A 45 -11.43 17.77 6.20
C THR A 45 -12.16 18.94 5.53
N GLU A 46 -12.36 18.86 4.21
CA GLU A 46 -13.10 19.90 3.48
C GLU A 46 -14.54 20.03 3.98
N LYS A 47 -15.16 18.91 4.25
CA LYS A 47 -16.51 18.88 4.80
C LYS A 47 -16.57 19.53 6.20
N PHE A 48 -15.61 19.20 7.04
CA PHE A 48 -15.51 19.75 8.39
C PHE A 48 -15.27 21.26 8.37
N LEU A 49 -14.34 21.72 7.54
CA LEU A 49 -13.99 23.13 7.40
C LEU A 49 -15.00 23.90 6.56
N LYS A 50 -15.85 23.21 5.82
CA LYS A 50 -16.83 23.78 4.89
C LYS A 50 -16.18 24.67 3.82
N LYS A 51 -14.99 24.26 3.39
CA LYS A 51 -14.28 24.95 2.29
C LYS A 51 -13.36 23.96 1.57
N ALA A 52 -13.11 24.24 0.29
CA ALA A 52 -12.16 23.45 -0.49
C ALA A 52 -10.74 23.80 -0.05
N LEU A 53 -9.88 22.79 -0.03
CA LEU A 53 -8.45 22.93 0.24
C LEU A 53 -7.71 23.17 -1.07
N ASP A 54 -6.66 23.99 -1.03
CA ASP A 54 -5.78 24.15 -2.17
C ASP A 54 -4.81 22.95 -2.26
N ASP A 55 -4.05 22.87 -3.35
CA ASP A 55 -3.15 21.74 -3.59
C ASP A 55 -2.05 21.61 -2.54
N ALA A 56 -1.53 22.72 -2.06
CA ALA A 56 -0.50 22.74 -1.02
C ALA A 56 -1.04 22.20 0.30
N ASP A 57 -2.24 22.61 0.70
CA ASP A 57 -2.91 22.13 1.90
C ASP A 57 -3.23 20.65 1.82
N LYS A 58 -3.70 20.18 0.65
CA LYS A 58 -3.99 18.76 0.41
C LYS A 58 -2.74 17.92 0.59
N LYS A 59 -1.64 18.34 0.00
CA LYS A 59 -0.36 17.63 0.08
C LYS A 59 0.13 17.53 1.51
N LYS A 60 0.10 18.63 2.24
CA LYS A 60 0.52 18.69 3.64
C LYS A 60 -0.33 17.77 4.52
N LEU A 61 -1.64 17.80 4.34
CA LEU A 61 -2.58 16.99 5.10
C LEU A 61 -2.33 15.49 4.89
N VAL A 62 -2.13 15.10 3.63
CA VAL A 62 -1.86 13.70 3.29
C VAL A 62 -0.54 13.24 3.91
N GLU A 63 0.51 14.03 3.81
CA GLU A 63 1.82 13.73 4.38
C GLU A 63 1.75 13.56 5.90
N GLU A 64 1.08 14.46 6.59
CA GLU A 64 0.90 14.40 8.05
C GLU A 64 0.10 13.16 8.45
N SER A 65 -0.95 12.83 7.71
CA SER A 65 -1.77 11.65 7.98
C SER A 65 -0.98 10.36 7.83
N ILE A 66 -0.14 10.27 6.83
CA ILE A 66 0.73 9.11 6.59
C ILE A 66 1.74 8.97 7.74
N GLU A 67 2.37 10.07 8.16
CA GLU A 67 3.31 10.06 9.28
C GLU A 67 2.66 9.57 10.57
N GLN A 68 1.44 10.02 10.84
CA GLN A 68 0.70 9.59 12.04
C GLN A 68 0.40 8.10 12.02
N VAL A 69 0.03 7.56 10.87
CA VAL A 69 -0.22 6.12 10.72
C VAL A 69 1.06 5.33 10.97
N ILE A 70 2.18 5.78 10.42
CA ILE A 70 3.48 5.12 10.60
C ILE A 70 3.89 5.14 12.08
N GLU A 71 3.78 6.28 12.75
CA GLU A 71 4.07 6.39 14.18
C GLU A 71 3.22 5.43 15.01
N GLU A 72 1.94 5.36 14.71
CA GLU A 72 1.02 4.48 15.43
C GLU A 72 1.39 3.01 15.24
N LEU A 73 1.75 2.63 14.04
CA LEU A 73 2.19 1.27 13.74
C LEU A 73 3.49 0.92 14.47
N GLU A 74 4.45 1.84 14.51
CA GLU A 74 5.71 1.65 15.23
C GLU A 74 5.48 1.47 16.73
N LYS A 75 4.59 2.26 17.32
CA LYS A 75 4.23 2.12 18.73
C LYS A 75 3.64 0.75 19.03
N ARG A 76 2.79 0.24 18.15
CA ARG A 76 2.18 -1.08 18.30
C ARG A 76 3.20 -2.21 18.20
N GLN A 77 4.19 -2.06 17.33
CA GLN A 77 5.26 -3.05 17.18
C GLN A 77 6.19 -3.09 18.38
N ASN A 78 6.38 -1.96 19.06
CA ASN A 78 7.27 -1.87 20.22
C ASN A 78 6.61 -2.32 21.52
N ASN A 79 5.31 -2.50 21.51
CA ASN A 79 4.56 -3.02 22.63
C ASN A 79 4.36 -4.52 22.49
#